data_338155f7c549c7d1b5cf3b60c5ea563e
#
_entry.id   338155f7c549c7d1b5cf3b60c5ea563e
#
_cell.length_a   1.000
_cell.length_b   1.000
_cell.length_c   1.000
_cell.angle_alpha   90.00
_cell.angle_beta   90.00
_cell.angle_gamma   90.00
#
_symmetry.space_group_name_H-M   'P 1'
#
loop_
_entity.id
_entity.type
_entity.pdbx_description
1 polymer ?
#
loop_
_entity_poly.entity_id
_entity_poly.type
_entity_poly.pdbx_seq_one_letter_code
_entity_poly.pdbx_strand_id
1 'polypeptide(L)'
;EGFLGVKDHFYHPVLENIKWFEAIREAVGPGIDIMHDAVGIYSLPQAIRIGRVLETLDYRWFEEPLPERIHVNMKSLCENLDIPILAPEMMMNDIDLCAQWLISGATDMIRANARHGTTAVLKLAHLAELYGTTIELNGDGGLFGLVHTHLQCSISNTSYYEYFDGTNERFGSELGMTNPVQPVNGYVTPPDGAGWGAEWDEDYFNKITVAVIQSSE
;
A
#
# COMPACT_ATOMS: atom_id res chain seq x y z
N GLU A 1 -18.04 -2.60 10.30
CA GLU A 1 -17.30 -3.54 9.44
C GLU A 1 -15.98 -4.00 10.10
N GLY A 2 -15.52 -3.34 11.17
CA GLY A 2 -14.39 -3.77 11.99
C GLY A 2 -13.01 -3.33 11.49
N PHE A 3 -12.94 -2.41 10.52
CA PHE A 3 -11.65 -1.86 10.07
C PHE A 3 -10.94 -1.11 11.19
N LEU A 4 -9.62 -1.29 11.28
CA LEU A 4 -8.77 -0.69 12.32
C LEU A 4 -8.06 0.57 11.82
N GLY A 5 -8.06 0.82 10.53
CA GLY A 5 -7.46 1.99 9.91
C GLY A 5 -8.20 2.41 8.64
N VAL A 6 -8.04 3.68 8.29
CA VAL A 6 -8.57 4.27 7.05
C VAL A 6 -7.48 5.09 6.39
N LYS A 7 -7.45 5.07 5.05
CA LYS A 7 -6.53 5.89 4.26
C LYS A 7 -7.33 6.83 3.36
N ASP A 8 -6.96 8.09 3.34
CA ASP A 8 -7.55 9.09 2.44
C ASP A 8 -6.64 9.39 1.24
N HIS A 9 -7.25 9.87 0.16
CA HIS A 9 -6.59 10.33 -1.05
C HIS A 9 -7.06 11.74 -1.42
N PHE A 10 -6.83 12.73 -0.57
CA PHE A 10 -7.30 14.08 -0.81
C PHE A 10 -6.38 14.87 -1.74
N TYR A 11 -6.95 15.45 -2.77
CA TYR A 11 -6.26 16.23 -3.82
C TYR A 11 -6.70 17.69 -3.85
N HIS A 12 -7.03 18.25 -2.70
CA HIS A 12 -7.45 19.65 -2.57
C HIS A 12 -6.26 20.57 -2.27
N PRO A 13 -6.43 21.90 -2.34
CA PRO A 13 -5.45 22.83 -1.84
C PRO A 13 -5.11 22.59 -0.37
N VAL A 14 -3.86 22.88 0.02
CA VAL A 14 -3.32 22.58 1.37
C VAL A 14 -4.27 22.95 2.52
N LEU A 15 -4.85 24.16 2.49
CA LEU A 15 -5.76 24.64 3.55
C LEU A 15 -7.09 23.88 3.60
N GLU A 16 -7.53 23.35 2.48
CA GLU A 16 -8.74 22.54 2.40
C GLU A 16 -8.46 21.14 2.90
N ASN A 17 -7.33 20.53 2.49
CA ASN A 17 -6.91 19.23 3.01
C ASN A 17 -6.79 19.23 4.53
N ILE A 18 -6.19 20.27 5.13
CA ILE A 18 -6.07 20.40 6.59
C ILE A 18 -7.44 20.30 7.26
N LYS A 19 -8.46 20.97 6.73
CA LYS A 19 -9.83 20.89 7.29
C LYS A 19 -10.40 19.47 7.18
N TRP A 20 -10.11 18.78 6.08
CA TRP A 20 -10.53 17.38 5.90
C TRP A 20 -9.84 16.44 6.89
N PHE A 21 -8.53 16.60 7.12
CA PHE A 21 -7.79 15.80 8.09
C PHE A 21 -8.35 15.97 9.52
N GLU A 22 -8.62 17.22 9.92
CA GLU A 22 -9.26 17.53 11.20
C GLU A 22 -10.65 16.88 11.31
N ALA A 23 -11.47 17.01 10.25
CA ALA A 23 -12.81 16.43 10.22
C ALA A 23 -12.82 14.90 10.27
N ILE A 24 -11.88 14.23 9.60
CA ILE A 24 -11.76 12.77 9.66
C ILE A 24 -11.37 12.34 11.07
N ARG A 25 -10.33 12.95 11.66
CA ARG A 25 -9.91 12.60 13.04
C ARG A 25 -11.04 12.81 14.04
N GLU A 26 -11.80 13.88 13.90
CA GLU A 26 -12.98 14.12 14.73
C GLU A 26 -14.05 13.03 14.53
N ALA A 27 -14.29 12.63 13.29
CA ALA A 27 -15.34 11.65 12.95
C ALA A 27 -15.00 10.22 13.40
N VAL A 28 -13.75 9.77 13.23
CA VAL A 28 -13.35 8.39 13.54
C VAL A 28 -12.88 8.22 15.00
N GLY A 29 -12.50 9.31 15.66
CA GLY A 29 -11.99 9.28 17.05
C GLY A 29 -10.55 8.74 17.13
N PRO A 30 -10.00 8.58 18.35
CA PRO A 30 -8.59 8.24 18.56
C PRO A 30 -8.27 6.75 18.41
N GLY A 31 -9.28 5.90 18.26
CA GLY A 31 -9.10 4.44 18.20
C GLY A 31 -8.91 3.87 16.80
N ILE A 32 -8.93 4.71 15.77
CA ILE A 32 -8.76 4.32 14.37
C ILE A 32 -7.49 4.96 13.84
N ASP A 33 -6.61 4.16 13.26
CA ASP A 33 -5.44 4.66 12.55
C ASP A 33 -5.87 5.39 11.26
N ILE A 34 -5.28 6.54 11.00
CA ILE A 34 -5.54 7.30 9.78
C ILE A 34 -4.22 7.45 9.02
N MET A 35 -4.27 7.29 7.71
CA MET A 35 -3.16 7.46 6.80
C MET A 35 -3.53 8.45 5.71
N HIS A 36 -2.56 9.25 5.27
CA HIS A 36 -2.75 10.16 4.13
C HIS A 36 -1.86 9.75 2.97
N ASP A 37 -2.48 9.49 1.83
CA ASP A 37 -1.81 9.22 0.57
C ASP A 37 -1.97 10.42 -0.37
N ALA A 38 -0.87 11.10 -0.63
CA ALA A 38 -0.85 12.33 -1.40
C ALA A 38 -0.55 12.15 -2.89
N VAL A 39 -0.16 10.96 -3.32
CA VAL A 39 0.14 10.64 -4.73
C VAL A 39 1.06 11.68 -5.39
N GLY A 40 2.06 12.15 -4.67
CA GLY A 40 3.10 13.05 -5.18
C GLY A 40 2.68 14.49 -5.49
N ILE A 41 1.56 14.98 -4.95
CA ILE A 41 1.00 16.29 -5.36
C ILE A 41 1.64 17.51 -4.71
N TYR A 42 2.36 17.34 -3.58
CA TYR A 42 2.89 18.48 -2.84
C TYR A 42 4.29 18.90 -3.31
N SER A 43 4.58 20.17 -3.16
CA SER A 43 5.96 20.67 -3.10
C SER A 43 6.54 20.40 -1.70
N LEU A 44 7.86 20.38 -1.56
CA LEU A 44 8.52 20.13 -0.26
C LEU A 44 8.01 21.05 0.86
N PRO A 45 7.87 22.40 0.68
CA PRO A 45 7.32 23.24 1.74
C PRO A 45 5.86 22.92 2.09
N GLN A 46 5.05 22.51 1.10
CA GLN A 46 3.67 22.10 1.34
C GLN A 46 3.60 20.78 2.11
N ALA A 47 4.41 19.79 1.71
CA ALA A 47 4.48 18.50 2.39
C ALA A 47 4.94 18.65 3.85
N ILE A 48 5.94 19.49 4.14
CA ILE A 48 6.36 19.78 5.52
C ILE A 48 5.19 20.39 6.31
N ARG A 49 4.47 21.35 5.73
CA ARG A 49 3.31 21.96 6.40
C ARG A 49 2.19 20.96 6.68
N ILE A 50 1.87 20.12 5.70
CA ILE A 50 0.87 19.04 5.85
C ILE A 50 1.33 18.04 6.90
N GLY A 51 2.56 17.53 6.80
CA GLY A 51 3.11 16.54 7.72
C GLY A 51 3.04 17.00 9.18
N ARG A 52 3.37 18.26 9.47
CA ARG A 52 3.23 18.83 10.83
C ARG A 52 1.79 18.84 11.34
N VAL A 53 0.80 19.00 10.47
CA VAL A 53 -0.61 18.88 10.86
C VAL A 53 -0.97 17.41 11.10
N LEU A 54 -0.55 16.50 10.22
CA LEU A 54 -0.80 15.06 10.37
C LEU A 54 -0.22 14.54 11.70
N GLU A 55 0.97 15.01 12.10
CA GLU A 55 1.58 14.71 13.41
C GLU A 55 0.67 15.12 14.58
N THR A 56 0.11 16.33 14.54
CA THR A 56 -0.80 16.80 15.60
C THR A 56 -2.12 16.05 15.67
N LEU A 57 -2.52 15.45 14.55
CA LEU A 57 -3.73 14.66 14.42
C LEU A 57 -3.49 13.14 14.61
N ASP A 58 -2.28 12.75 14.99
CA ASP A 58 -1.88 11.36 15.20
C ASP A 58 -2.18 10.45 14.00
N TYR A 59 -1.78 10.92 12.80
CA TYR A 59 -1.78 10.11 11.59
C TYR A 59 -0.64 9.11 11.64
N ARG A 60 -0.87 7.90 11.14
CA ARG A 60 0.07 6.80 11.25
C ARG A 60 1.26 6.91 10.29
N TRP A 61 1.00 7.30 9.05
CA TRP A 61 2.04 7.62 8.06
C TRP A 61 1.54 8.61 7.01
N PHE A 62 2.49 9.19 6.30
CA PHE A 62 2.29 10.08 5.16
C PHE A 62 2.86 9.43 3.90
N GLU A 63 1.98 9.00 2.99
CA GLU A 63 2.32 8.23 1.81
C GLU A 63 2.50 9.11 0.59
N GLU A 64 3.55 8.85 -0.19
CA GLU A 64 3.87 9.53 -1.45
C GLU A 64 3.71 11.06 -1.41
N PRO A 65 4.24 11.79 -0.42
CA PRO A 65 3.97 13.22 -0.28
C PRO A 65 4.48 14.08 -1.43
N LEU A 66 5.56 13.67 -2.09
CA LEU A 66 6.26 14.41 -3.14
C LEU A 66 6.42 13.57 -4.41
N PRO A 67 6.64 14.22 -5.57
CA PRO A 67 7.07 13.51 -6.77
C PRO A 67 8.34 12.68 -6.49
N GLU A 68 8.23 11.36 -6.59
CA GLU A 68 9.26 10.41 -6.17
C GLU A 68 10.57 10.50 -6.96
N ARG A 69 10.57 11.09 -8.16
CA ARG A 69 11.79 11.25 -8.95
C ARG A 69 12.81 12.21 -8.33
N ILE A 70 12.44 12.93 -7.27
CA ILE A 70 13.30 13.90 -6.61
C ILE A 70 13.71 13.37 -5.24
N HIS A 71 14.55 12.34 -5.24
CA HIS A 71 15.05 11.65 -4.06
C HIS A 71 15.56 12.57 -2.94
N VAL A 72 16.32 13.63 -3.28
CA VAL A 72 16.86 14.56 -2.28
C VAL A 72 15.77 15.32 -1.51
N ASN A 73 14.62 15.60 -2.13
CA ASN A 73 13.50 16.24 -1.46
C ASN A 73 12.78 15.28 -0.51
N MET A 74 12.64 14.00 -0.88
CA MET A 74 12.07 12.99 0.00
C MET A 74 12.94 12.78 1.23
N LYS A 75 14.27 12.65 1.05
CA LYS A 75 15.20 12.61 2.17
C LYS A 75 15.08 13.83 3.09
N SER A 76 15.04 15.03 2.50
CA SER A 76 14.85 16.26 3.29
C SER A 76 13.51 16.26 4.02
N LEU A 77 12.47 15.66 3.45
CA LEU A 77 11.17 15.56 4.12
C LEU A 77 11.24 14.63 5.34
N CYS A 78 11.83 13.43 5.21
CA CYS A 78 12.06 12.50 6.33
C CYS A 78 12.89 13.15 7.45
N GLU A 79 13.91 13.95 7.10
CA GLU A 79 14.72 14.68 8.09
C GLU A 79 13.96 15.81 8.82
N ASN A 80 12.85 16.30 8.28
CA ASN A 80 12.08 17.41 8.82
C ASN A 80 10.77 17.01 9.52
N LEU A 81 10.31 15.77 9.38
CA LEU A 81 9.06 15.29 9.96
C LEU A 81 9.32 14.14 10.91
N ASP A 82 8.44 14.00 11.91
CA ASP A 82 8.44 12.88 12.84
C ASP A 82 7.41 11.80 12.43
N ILE A 83 6.40 12.16 11.61
CA ILE A 83 5.49 11.20 11.00
C ILE A 83 6.23 10.35 9.97
N PRO A 84 6.12 9.00 10.01
CA PRO A 84 6.78 8.13 9.03
C PRO A 84 6.34 8.42 7.60
N ILE A 85 7.31 8.46 6.69
CA ILE A 85 7.07 8.58 5.24
C ILE A 85 7.07 7.20 4.61
N LEU A 86 5.98 6.85 3.94
CA LEU A 86 5.84 5.61 3.18
C LEU A 86 6.06 5.88 1.69
N ALA A 87 7.10 5.29 1.12
CA ALA A 87 7.49 5.41 -0.29
C ALA A 87 8.54 4.33 -0.65
N PRO A 88 8.95 4.16 -1.93
CA PRO A 88 8.30 4.70 -3.12
C PRO A 88 7.16 3.79 -3.60
N GLU A 89 6.11 4.34 -4.21
CA GLU A 89 5.08 3.55 -4.89
C GLU A 89 5.26 3.56 -6.41
N MET A 90 5.43 4.74 -7.01
CA MET A 90 5.58 4.86 -8.47
C MET A 90 6.84 4.15 -9.00
N MET A 91 7.84 3.95 -8.15
CA MET A 91 9.09 3.28 -8.50
C MET A 91 9.27 1.93 -7.79
N MET A 92 8.24 1.39 -7.13
CA MET A 92 8.31 0.12 -6.41
C MET A 92 8.63 -1.11 -7.29
N ASN A 93 8.63 -0.94 -8.62
CA ASN A 93 9.02 -1.96 -9.60
C ASN A 93 10.52 -2.26 -9.59
N ASP A 94 11.32 -1.34 -9.05
CA ASP A 94 12.77 -1.46 -8.96
C ASP A 94 13.16 -1.71 -7.49
N ILE A 95 13.37 -2.99 -7.17
CA ILE A 95 13.69 -3.40 -5.80
C ILE A 95 15.03 -2.82 -5.32
N ASP A 96 16.00 -2.64 -6.22
CA ASP A 96 17.30 -2.08 -5.87
C ASP A 96 17.15 -0.59 -5.54
N LEU A 97 16.29 0.11 -6.25
CA LEU A 97 15.96 1.50 -5.96
C LEU A 97 15.20 1.64 -4.64
N CYS A 98 14.20 0.79 -4.38
CA CYS A 98 13.49 0.78 -3.10
C CYS A 98 14.44 0.55 -1.92
N ALA A 99 15.37 -0.39 -2.06
CA ALA A 99 16.41 -0.64 -1.05
C ALA A 99 17.29 0.59 -0.82
N GLN A 100 17.74 1.25 -1.90
CA GLN A 100 18.56 2.47 -1.80
C GLN A 100 17.80 3.63 -1.12
N TRP A 101 16.50 3.75 -1.34
CA TRP A 101 15.68 4.76 -0.68
C TRP A 101 15.69 4.59 0.84
N LEU A 102 15.45 3.38 1.31
CA LEU A 102 15.52 3.10 2.75
C LEU A 102 16.92 3.33 3.30
N ILE A 103 17.95 2.76 2.65
CA ILE A 103 19.36 2.85 3.10
C ILE A 103 19.83 4.30 3.18
N SER A 104 19.38 5.16 2.28
CA SER A 104 19.77 6.57 2.23
C SER A 104 18.93 7.49 3.13
N GLY A 105 17.85 6.97 3.73
CA GLY A 105 16.92 7.75 4.54
C GLY A 105 16.01 8.65 3.72
N ALA A 106 15.67 8.25 2.49
CA ALA A 106 14.70 8.95 1.64
C ALA A 106 13.26 8.40 1.82
N THR A 107 13.09 7.42 2.64
CA THR A 107 11.83 6.90 3.15
C THR A 107 12.04 6.29 4.53
N ASP A 108 11.02 6.28 5.36
CA ASP A 108 11.03 5.63 6.68
C ASP A 108 10.44 4.22 6.62
N MET A 109 9.51 3.97 5.71
CA MET A 109 8.81 2.71 5.49
C MET A 109 8.84 2.36 4.00
N ILE A 110 8.85 1.07 3.66
CA ILE A 110 8.89 0.64 2.25
C ILE A 110 7.49 0.32 1.75
N ARG A 111 7.12 0.91 0.61
CA ARG A 111 5.98 0.49 -0.21
C ARG A 111 6.42 -0.62 -1.17
N ALA A 112 5.64 -1.69 -1.32
CA ALA A 112 5.93 -2.79 -2.24
C ALA A 112 4.67 -3.43 -2.82
N ASN A 113 4.85 -4.21 -3.88
CA ASN A 113 3.77 -4.94 -4.53
C ASN A 113 4.28 -6.27 -5.10
N ALA A 114 3.51 -7.34 -4.93
CA ALA A 114 3.84 -8.67 -5.44
C ALA A 114 3.81 -8.79 -6.97
N ARG A 115 3.32 -7.78 -7.69
CA ARG A 115 3.45 -7.70 -9.16
C ARG A 115 4.90 -7.78 -9.65
N HIS A 116 5.85 -7.46 -8.77
CA HIS A 116 7.29 -7.57 -9.04
C HIS A 116 7.92 -8.85 -8.53
N GLY A 117 7.09 -9.79 -8.09
CA GLY A 117 7.48 -11.09 -7.56
C GLY A 117 7.55 -11.13 -6.04
N THR A 118 7.05 -12.22 -5.48
CA THR A 118 7.03 -12.46 -4.03
C THR A 118 8.43 -12.49 -3.42
N THR A 119 9.41 -13.03 -4.14
CA THR A 119 10.82 -13.04 -3.70
C THR A 119 11.38 -11.62 -3.53
N ALA A 120 11.01 -10.68 -4.41
CA ALA A 120 11.41 -9.28 -4.31
C ALA A 120 10.83 -8.64 -3.05
N VAL A 121 9.53 -8.83 -2.81
CA VAL A 121 8.83 -8.32 -1.62
C VAL A 121 9.47 -8.85 -0.34
N LEU A 122 9.74 -10.17 -0.26
CA LEU A 122 10.38 -10.77 0.92
C LEU A 122 11.79 -10.22 1.19
N LYS A 123 12.59 -9.96 0.13
CA LYS A 123 13.91 -9.32 0.29
C LYS A 123 13.80 -7.92 0.88
N LEU A 124 12.84 -7.12 0.39
CA LEU A 124 12.60 -5.78 0.93
C LEU A 124 12.05 -5.82 2.35
N ALA A 125 11.18 -6.79 2.67
CA ALA A 125 10.67 -6.99 4.01
C ALA A 125 11.81 -7.29 5.02
N HIS A 126 12.70 -8.21 4.68
CA HIS A 126 13.85 -8.53 5.52
C HIS A 126 14.82 -7.34 5.65
N LEU A 127 15.02 -6.55 4.59
CA LEU A 127 15.82 -5.33 4.67
C LEU A 127 15.16 -4.32 5.62
N ALA A 128 13.86 -4.06 5.49
CA ALA A 128 13.13 -3.17 6.37
C ALA A 128 13.18 -3.64 7.83
N GLU A 129 13.05 -4.96 8.09
CA GLU A 129 13.20 -5.55 9.42
C GLU A 129 14.58 -5.28 10.02
N LEU A 130 15.65 -5.43 9.24
CA LEU A 130 17.03 -5.14 9.69
C LEU A 130 17.25 -3.64 10.00
N TYR A 131 16.49 -2.76 9.36
CA TYR A 131 16.48 -1.32 9.64
C TYR A 131 15.49 -0.92 10.73
N GLY A 132 14.76 -1.88 11.32
CA GLY A 132 13.80 -1.65 12.41
C GLY A 132 12.52 -0.94 11.94
N THR A 133 12.15 -1.09 10.67
CA THR A 133 10.96 -0.47 10.09
C THR A 133 10.07 -1.48 9.39
N THR A 134 8.95 -1.01 8.81
CA THR A 134 7.94 -1.84 8.18
C THR A 134 7.93 -1.74 6.66
N ILE A 135 7.31 -2.75 6.07
CA ILE A 135 6.94 -2.78 4.65
C ILE A 135 5.43 -2.84 4.56
N GLU A 136 4.83 -1.97 3.75
CA GLU A 136 3.38 -1.96 3.54
C GLU A 136 3.08 -2.29 2.08
N LEU A 137 2.22 -3.30 1.87
CA LEU A 137 1.90 -3.75 0.53
C LEU A 137 0.81 -2.87 -0.07
N ASN A 138 1.02 -2.44 -1.31
CA ASN A 138 0.05 -1.66 -2.07
C ASN A 138 -1.24 -2.44 -2.31
N GLY A 139 -2.39 -1.80 -2.18
CA GLY A 139 -3.69 -2.41 -2.38
C GLY A 139 -3.88 -2.89 -3.82
N ASP A 140 -4.09 -4.19 -3.96
CA ASP A 140 -4.42 -4.84 -5.21
C ASP A 140 -5.63 -5.75 -5.00
N GLY A 141 -6.45 -5.83 -6.02
CA GLY A 141 -7.52 -6.81 -6.07
C GLY A 141 -7.12 -8.06 -6.85
N GLY A 142 -8.09 -8.93 -7.07
CA GLY A 142 -7.93 -10.12 -7.86
C GLY A 142 -6.86 -11.06 -7.32
N LEU A 143 -6.08 -11.64 -8.21
CA LEU A 143 -5.04 -12.62 -7.84
C LEU A 143 -3.98 -12.01 -6.92
N PHE A 144 -3.55 -10.78 -7.16
CA PHE A 144 -2.54 -10.14 -6.31
C PHE A 144 -3.06 -9.83 -4.91
N GLY A 145 -4.36 -9.62 -4.74
CA GLY A 145 -4.99 -9.56 -3.42
C GLY A 145 -4.77 -10.85 -2.63
N LEU A 146 -4.97 -12.01 -3.24
CA LEU A 146 -4.69 -13.31 -2.60
C LEU A 146 -3.20 -13.47 -2.28
N VAL A 147 -2.32 -13.13 -3.22
CA VAL A 147 -0.86 -13.21 -3.00
C VAL A 147 -0.45 -12.33 -1.81
N HIS A 148 -1.01 -11.12 -1.70
CA HIS A 148 -0.71 -10.20 -0.60
C HIS A 148 -1.17 -10.73 0.75
N THR A 149 -2.31 -11.44 0.84
CA THR A 149 -2.73 -12.06 2.12
C THR A 149 -1.72 -13.09 2.61
N HIS A 150 -1.19 -13.94 1.71
CA HIS A 150 -0.16 -14.91 2.06
C HIS A 150 1.16 -14.24 2.45
N LEU A 151 1.58 -13.20 1.72
CA LEU A 151 2.80 -12.46 2.03
C LEU A 151 2.71 -11.80 3.40
N GLN A 152 1.61 -11.12 3.71
CA GLN A 152 1.43 -10.45 5.00
C GLN A 152 1.41 -11.44 6.17
N CYS A 153 0.87 -12.64 5.98
CA CYS A 153 0.99 -13.70 6.98
C CYS A 153 2.41 -14.26 7.14
N SER A 154 3.29 -14.01 6.15
CA SER A 154 4.69 -14.49 6.14
C SER A 154 5.70 -13.44 6.61
N ILE A 155 5.27 -12.20 6.78
CA ILE A 155 6.11 -11.03 7.11
C ILE A 155 5.77 -10.58 8.54
N SER A 156 6.78 -10.37 9.38
CA SER A 156 6.60 -9.94 10.76
C SER A 156 6.44 -8.42 10.91
N ASN A 157 6.92 -7.65 9.93
CA ASN A 157 7.02 -6.20 9.95
C ASN A 157 6.13 -5.51 8.90
N THR A 158 4.85 -5.91 8.86
CA THR A 158 3.79 -5.27 8.07
C THR A 158 2.57 -5.01 8.98
N SER A 159 1.77 -3.99 8.69
CA SER A 159 0.67 -3.59 9.57
C SER A 159 -0.70 -3.87 8.98
N TYR A 160 -0.94 -3.47 7.74
CA TYR A 160 -2.26 -3.44 7.14
C TYR A 160 -2.32 -4.18 5.80
N TYR A 161 -3.44 -4.89 5.59
CA TYR A 161 -3.88 -5.24 4.26
C TYR A 161 -4.67 -4.04 3.71
N GLU A 162 -4.19 -3.44 2.62
CA GLU A 162 -4.89 -2.34 1.98
C GLU A 162 -6.04 -2.88 1.14
N TYR A 163 -7.26 -2.47 1.50
CA TYR A 163 -8.49 -2.94 0.89
C TYR A 163 -9.30 -1.78 0.32
N PHE A 164 -9.68 -1.90 -0.95
CA PHE A 164 -10.58 -0.97 -1.63
C PHE A 164 -11.95 -1.64 -1.80
N ASP A 165 -12.92 -1.21 -1.02
CA ASP A 165 -14.27 -1.75 -1.00
C ASP A 165 -14.89 -1.83 -2.41
N GLY A 166 -15.42 -3.00 -2.76
CA GLY A 166 -16.00 -3.33 -4.06
C GLY A 166 -15.02 -3.39 -5.24
N THR A 167 -13.83 -2.79 -5.12
CA THR A 167 -12.82 -2.78 -6.19
C THR A 167 -11.99 -4.07 -6.17
N ASN A 168 -11.60 -4.53 -4.99
CA ASN A 168 -10.84 -5.76 -4.85
C ASN A 168 -11.58 -6.98 -5.38
N GLU A 169 -12.87 -7.08 -5.06
CA GLU A 169 -13.74 -8.16 -5.55
C GLU A 169 -13.93 -8.10 -7.07
N ARG A 170 -14.17 -6.88 -7.59
CA ARG A 170 -14.40 -6.66 -9.00
C ARG A 170 -13.20 -7.09 -9.84
N PHE A 171 -11.98 -6.74 -9.45
CA PHE A 171 -10.77 -7.12 -10.18
C PHE A 171 -10.58 -8.64 -10.26
N GLY A 172 -11.02 -9.39 -9.26
CA GLY A 172 -11.05 -10.85 -9.30
C GLY A 172 -12.15 -11.40 -10.20
N SER A 173 -13.39 -10.97 -9.97
CA SER A 173 -14.57 -11.47 -10.67
C SER A 173 -14.57 -11.16 -12.18
N GLU A 174 -14.01 -10.01 -12.59
CA GLU A 174 -13.83 -9.65 -13.99
C GLU A 174 -12.91 -10.64 -14.75
N LEU A 175 -12.05 -11.36 -14.04
CA LEU A 175 -11.20 -12.42 -14.59
C LEU A 175 -11.77 -13.82 -14.39
N GLY A 176 -12.93 -13.96 -13.74
CA GLY A 176 -13.55 -15.26 -13.43
C GLY A 176 -13.10 -15.88 -12.11
N MET A 177 -12.44 -15.12 -11.23
CA MET A 177 -12.14 -15.59 -9.87
C MET A 177 -13.41 -15.65 -9.04
N THR A 178 -13.62 -16.77 -8.33
CA THR A 178 -14.84 -17.02 -7.54
C THR A 178 -14.63 -16.73 -6.05
N ASN A 179 -13.38 -16.62 -5.61
CA ASN A 179 -13.00 -16.36 -4.21
C ASN A 179 -12.06 -15.15 -4.02
N PRO A 180 -12.39 -13.94 -4.53
CA PRO A 180 -11.60 -12.75 -4.27
C PRO A 180 -11.52 -12.47 -2.76
N VAL A 181 -10.45 -11.79 -2.34
CA VAL A 181 -10.27 -11.43 -0.92
C VAL A 181 -11.40 -10.53 -0.44
N GLN A 182 -12.02 -10.94 0.66
CA GLN A 182 -13.04 -10.15 1.37
C GLN A 182 -12.70 -10.08 2.85
N PRO A 183 -12.71 -8.89 3.47
CA PRO A 183 -12.49 -8.76 4.90
C PRO A 183 -13.69 -9.26 5.70
N VAL A 184 -13.39 -9.93 6.80
CA VAL A 184 -14.41 -10.37 7.79
C VAL A 184 -14.03 -9.80 9.14
N ASN A 185 -14.88 -8.95 9.69
CA ASN A 185 -14.63 -8.25 10.96
C ASN A 185 -13.29 -7.49 10.98
N GLY A 186 -12.93 -6.85 9.85
CA GLY A 186 -11.71 -6.08 9.71
C GLY A 186 -10.44 -6.89 9.42
N TYR A 187 -10.55 -8.18 9.20
CA TYR A 187 -9.41 -9.07 8.91
C TYR A 187 -9.57 -9.76 7.56
N VAL A 188 -8.45 -10.00 6.90
CA VAL A 188 -8.35 -10.86 5.73
C VAL A 188 -7.65 -12.16 6.11
N THR A 189 -8.05 -13.26 5.47
CA THR A 189 -7.46 -14.59 5.68
C THR A 189 -7.02 -15.15 4.33
N PRO A 190 -5.79 -15.65 4.20
CA PRO A 190 -5.38 -16.32 2.98
C PRO A 190 -6.23 -17.60 2.79
N PRO A 191 -6.71 -17.87 1.57
CA PRO A 191 -7.45 -19.09 1.31
C PRO A 191 -6.56 -20.33 1.36
N ASP A 192 -7.14 -21.46 1.75
CA ASP A 192 -6.50 -22.76 1.60
C ASP A 192 -6.54 -23.20 0.13
N GLY A 193 -5.63 -24.10 -0.25
CA GLY A 193 -5.60 -24.70 -1.58
C GLY A 193 -4.23 -24.68 -2.24
N ALA A 194 -4.17 -25.21 -3.46
CA ALA A 194 -2.93 -25.24 -4.22
C ALA A 194 -2.49 -23.85 -4.68
N GLY A 195 -1.19 -23.60 -4.69
CA GLY A 195 -0.63 -22.29 -5.08
C GLY A 195 -1.10 -21.17 -4.12
N TRP A 196 -1.77 -20.16 -4.64
CA TRP A 196 -2.33 -19.05 -3.86
C TRP A 196 -3.77 -19.27 -3.41
N GLY A 197 -4.31 -20.51 -3.62
CA GLY A 197 -5.68 -20.85 -3.27
C GLY A 197 -6.74 -20.15 -4.14
N ALA A 198 -6.37 -19.66 -5.32
CA ALA A 198 -7.32 -19.01 -6.24
C ALA A 198 -8.28 -20.06 -6.85
N GLU A 199 -9.57 -19.75 -6.83
CA GLU A 199 -10.62 -20.55 -7.46
C GLU A 199 -11.20 -19.80 -8.67
N TRP A 200 -11.47 -20.52 -9.76
CA TRP A 200 -11.87 -19.92 -11.03
C TRP A 200 -13.16 -20.52 -11.58
N ASP A 201 -14.00 -19.69 -12.16
CA ASP A 201 -15.03 -20.12 -13.12
C ASP A 201 -14.34 -20.35 -14.49
N GLU A 202 -13.97 -21.59 -14.73
CA GLU A 202 -13.26 -21.99 -15.95
C GLU A 202 -14.05 -21.70 -17.23
N ASP A 203 -15.38 -21.85 -17.20
CA ASP A 203 -16.24 -21.56 -18.35
C ASP A 203 -16.24 -20.07 -18.68
N TYR A 204 -16.33 -19.24 -17.66
CA TYR A 204 -16.24 -17.79 -17.83
C TYR A 204 -14.85 -17.35 -18.29
N PHE A 205 -13.80 -17.87 -17.66
CA PHE A 205 -12.41 -17.58 -18.01
C PHE A 205 -12.11 -17.91 -19.47
N ASN A 206 -12.52 -19.10 -19.92
CA ASN A 206 -12.37 -19.53 -21.30
C ASN A 206 -13.17 -18.65 -22.28
N LYS A 207 -14.35 -18.21 -21.88
CA LYS A 207 -15.22 -17.32 -22.69
C LYS A 207 -14.59 -15.94 -22.92
N ILE A 208 -13.90 -15.38 -21.94
CA ILE A 208 -13.26 -14.06 -22.05
C ILE A 208 -11.83 -14.11 -22.60
N THR A 209 -11.26 -15.31 -22.75
CA THR A 209 -9.92 -15.51 -23.30
C THR A 209 -9.90 -15.12 -24.78
N VAL A 210 -9.07 -14.14 -25.13
CA VAL A 210 -8.93 -13.62 -26.51
C VAL A 210 -7.79 -14.30 -27.27
N ALA A 211 -6.80 -14.84 -26.59
CA ALA A 211 -5.66 -15.54 -27.19
C ALA A 211 -4.95 -16.43 -26.17
N VAL A 212 -4.42 -17.55 -26.64
CA VAL A 212 -3.52 -18.42 -25.88
C VAL A 212 -2.17 -18.43 -26.58
N ILE A 213 -1.12 -18.02 -25.87
CA ILE A 213 0.25 -18.03 -26.39
C ILE A 213 0.98 -19.19 -25.71
N GLN A 214 1.49 -20.11 -26.52
CA GLN A 214 2.32 -21.21 -26.05
C GLN A 214 3.78 -20.94 -26.40
N SER A 215 4.67 -20.92 -25.40
CA SER A 215 6.10 -20.93 -25.65
C SER A 215 6.56 -22.37 -25.87
N SER A 216 7.24 -22.66 -26.99
CA SER A 216 8.02 -23.90 -27.13
C SER A 216 9.36 -23.71 -26.40
N GLU A 217 9.79 -24.73 -25.67
CA GLU A 217 11.14 -24.81 -25.11
C GLU A 217 12.21 -24.78 -26.20
#